data_ec9386cc281640fdff05442e79e9f872
#
_entry.id   ec9386cc281640fdff05442e79e9f872
#
_cell.length_a   1.000
_cell.length_b   1.000
_cell.length_c   1.000
_cell.angle_alpha   90.00
_cell.angle_beta   90.00
_cell.angle_gamma   90.00
#
_symmetry.space_group_name_H-M   'P 1'
#
loop_
_entity.id
_entity.type
_entity.pdbx_description
1 polymer ?
#
loop_
_entity_poly.entity_id
_entity_poly.type
_entity_poly.pdbx_seq_one_letter_code
_entity_poly.pdbx_strand_id
1 'polypeptide(L)'
;MRIIGIDPGLARVGYGIIEIENEKKILLDCGVIETGKNKKEEDRLYEIFKDLNELINHWSPTSAAVEKFFFYRSSTTISVVQARGVIMMVLASKKIHVSEYSPAQIKLTLSLIHI
;
A
#
# COMPACT_ATOMS: atom_id res chain seq x y z
N MET A 1 2.12 8.75 15.88
CA MET A 1 2.83 8.22 14.71
C MET A 1 1.83 7.76 13.66
N ARG A 2 2.03 8.21 12.45
CA ARG A 2 1.11 7.89 11.35
C ARG A 2 1.72 6.86 10.42
N ILE A 3 0.94 5.81 10.13
CA ILE A 3 1.39 4.66 9.35
C ILE A 3 0.46 4.46 8.17
N ILE A 4 1.03 4.19 6.98
CA ILE A 4 0.26 3.71 5.82
C ILE A 4 0.47 2.21 5.67
N GLY A 5 -0.63 1.46 5.63
CA GLY A 5 -0.63 0.03 5.30
C GLY A 5 -0.96 -0.15 3.83
N ILE A 6 -0.22 -1.00 3.14
CA ILE A 6 -0.39 -1.19 1.69
C ILE A 6 -0.44 -2.67 1.33
N ASP A 7 -1.45 -3.03 0.56
CA ASP A 7 -1.61 -4.36 -0.05
C ASP A 7 -1.40 -4.20 -1.56
N PRO A 8 -0.21 -4.59 -2.09
CA PRO A 8 0.13 -4.34 -3.49
C PRO A 8 -0.66 -5.22 -4.48
N GLY A 9 -1.07 -4.61 -5.58
CA GLY A 9 -1.65 -5.27 -6.73
C GLY A 9 -1.63 -4.32 -7.92
N LEU A 10 -1.70 -4.81 -9.15
CA LEU A 10 -1.73 -3.93 -10.32
C LEU A 10 -3.13 -3.33 -10.53
N ALA A 11 -4.15 -4.17 -10.53
CA ALA A 11 -5.52 -3.72 -10.72
C ALA A 11 -6.02 -2.93 -9.52
N ARG A 12 -5.62 -3.33 -8.32
CA ARG A 12 -6.09 -2.73 -7.07
C ARG A 12 -4.96 -2.71 -6.05
N VAL A 13 -4.68 -1.54 -5.51
CA VAL A 13 -3.75 -1.36 -4.40
C VAL A 13 -4.58 -0.93 -3.19
N GLY A 14 -4.72 -1.83 -2.23
CA GLY A 14 -5.43 -1.53 -0.98
C GLY A 14 -4.56 -0.70 -0.05
N TYR A 15 -5.14 0.24 0.68
CA TYR A 15 -4.40 1.03 1.66
C TYR A 15 -5.25 1.39 2.87
N GLY A 16 -4.56 1.64 3.97
CA GLY A 16 -5.15 2.20 5.18
C GLY A 16 -4.19 3.19 5.81
N ILE A 17 -4.72 4.28 6.34
CA ILE A 17 -3.95 5.30 7.06
C ILE A 17 -4.35 5.23 8.53
N ILE A 18 -3.37 5.00 9.40
CA ILE A 18 -3.58 4.76 10.81
C ILE A 18 -2.76 5.75 11.63
N GLU A 19 -3.40 6.35 12.62
CA GLU A 19 -2.72 7.14 13.63
C GLU A 19 -2.60 6.34 14.92
N ILE A 20 -1.37 6.24 15.43
CA ILE A 20 -1.10 5.61 16.73
C ILE A 20 -0.69 6.70 17.70
N GLU A 21 -1.49 6.88 18.75
CA GLU A 21 -1.24 7.90 19.77
C GLU A 21 -1.68 7.36 21.12
N ASN A 22 -0.76 7.35 22.11
CA ASN A 22 -1.02 6.88 23.46
C ASN A 22 -1.64 5.46 23.48
N GLU A 23 -1.08 4.53 22.72
CA GLU A 23 -1.54 3.16 22.55
C GLU A 23 -2.90 3.00 21.87
N LYS A 24 -3.51 4.11 21.44
CA LYS A 24 -4.75 4.09 20.67
C LYS A 24 -4.43 4.08 19.18
N LYS A 25 -5.15 3.23 18.45
CA LYS A 25 -5.06 3.13 17.00
C LYS A 25 -6.34 3.68 16.39
N ILE A 26 -6.19 4.71 15.55
CA ILE A 26 -7.32 5.36 14.90
C ILE A 26 -7.15 5.22 13.41
N LEU A 27 -8.16 4.65 12.74
CA LEU A 27 -8.19 4.59 11.28
C LEU A 27 -8.63 5.95 10.75
N LEU A 28 -7.73 6.63 10.04
CA LEU A 28 -8.01 7.95 9.45
C LEU A 28 -8.62 7.85 8.06
N ASP A 29 -8.19 6.86 7.28
CA ASP A 29 -8.67 6.65 5.92
C ASP A 29 -8.37 5.22 5.49
N CYS A 30 -9.17 4.69 4.58
CA CYS A 30 -8.88 3.43 3.91
C CYS A 30 -9.55 3.44 2.55
N GLY A 31 -8.98 2.71 1.62
CA GLY A 31 -9.52 2.66 0.29
C GLY A 31 -8.70 1.80 -0.65
N VAL A 32 -8.93 1.98 -1.93
CA VAL A 32 -8.28 1.23 -2.98
C VAL A 32 -7.90 2.19 -4.10
N ILE A 33 -6.66 2.08 -4.55
CA ILE A 33 -6.23 2.71 -5.80
C ILE A 33 -6.56 1.72 -6.91
N GLU A 34 -7.50 2.05 -7.77
CA GLU A 34 -7.90 1.20 -8.89
C GLU A 34 -7.30 1.72 -10.18
N THR A 35 -6.73 0.80 -10.97
CA THR A 35 -6.19 1.14 -12.29
C THR A 35 -7.11 0.56 -13.38
N GLY A 36 -7.27 1.29 -14.48
CA GLY A 36 -8.15 0.89 -15.56
C GLY A 36 -7.66 -0.36 -16.29
N LYS A 37 -8.54 -1.36 -16.45
CA LYS A 37 -8.21 -2.64 -17.12
C LYS A 37 -7.85 -2.46 -18.59
N ASN A 38 -8.35 -1.41 -19.24
CA ASN A 38 -8.13 -1.13 -20.66
C ASN A 38 -6.89 -0.26 -20.91
N LYS A 39 -6.19 0.13 -19.85
CA LYS A 39 -4.97 0.92 -19.96
C LYS A 39 -3.77 0.02 -20.18
N LYS A 40 -2.75 0.56 -20.85
CA LYS A 40 -1.47 -0.11 -21.01
C LYS A 40 -0.83 -0.33 -19.63
N GLU A 41 0.02 -1.34 -19.52
CA GLU A 41 0.69 -1.68 -18.28
C GLU A 41 1.48 -0.51 -17.71
N GLU A 42 2.27 0.18 -18.55
CA GLU A 42 3.04 1.35 -18.12
C GLU A 42 2.14 2.48 -17.59
N ASP A 43 0.98 2.69 -18.17
CA ASP A 43 0.03 3.70 -17.73
C ASP A 43 -0.61 3.33 -16.40
N ARG A 44 -0.87 2.04 -16.19
CA ARG A 44 -1.40 1.53 -14.92
C ARG A 44 -0.37 1.70 -13.81
N LEU A 45 0.89 1.41 -14.07
CA LEU A 45 1.97 1.62 -13.11
C LEU A 45 2.14 3.10 -12.78
N TYR A 46 2.04 3.96 -13.77
CA TYR A 46 2.11 5.41 -13.56
C TYR A 46 0.94 5.92 -12.71
N GLU A 47 -0.24 5.37 -12.92
CA GLU A 47 -1.42 5.73 -12.11
C GLU A 47 -1.22 5.37 -10.64
N ILE A 48 -0.65 4.19 -10.35
CA ILE A 48 -0.27 3.81 -8.98
C ILE A 48 0.72 4.81 -8.40
N PHE A 49 1.75 5.14 -9.16
CA PHE A 49 2.78 6.12 -8.76
C PHE A 49 2.15 7.47 -8.40
N LYS A 50 1.32 7.99 -9.27
CA LYS A 50 0.68 9.30 -9.10
C LYS A 50 -0.26 9.33 -7.89
N ASP A 51 -1.16 8.37 -7.83
CA ASP A 51 -2.18 8.33 -6.78
C ASP A 51 -1.58 8.07 -5.40
N LEU A 52 -0.57 7.21 -5.32
CA LEU A 52 0.12 6.95 -4.06
C LEU A 52 0.91 8.18 -3.59
N ASN A 53 1.56 8.91 -4.50
CA ASN A 53 2.21 10.17 -4.15
C ASN A 53 1.23 11.19 -3.58
N GLU A 54 0.09 11.36 -4.21
CA GLU A 54 -0.97 12.28 -3.74
C GLU A 54 -1.47 11.88 -2.35
N LEU A 55 -1.70 10.60 -2.14
CA LEU A 55 -2.17 10.06 -0.86
C LEU A 55 -1.14 10.31 0.26
N ILE A 56 0.13 10.04 -0.01
CA ILE A 56 1.21 10.25 0.96
C ILE A 56 1.39 11.74 1.26
N ASN A 57 1.33 12.59 0.26
CA ASN A 57 1.42 14.04 0.45
C ASN A 57 0.27 14.57 1.29
N HIS A 58 -0.92 14.01 1.14
CA HIS A 58 -2.09 14.41 1.91
C HIS A 58 -1.99 14.00 3.39
N TRP A 59 -1.60 12.76 3.66
CA TRP A 59 -1.60 12.22 5.01
C TRP A 59 -0.26 12.30 5.74
N SER A 60 0.84 12.43 5.01
CA SER A 60 2.21 12.53 5.55
C SER A 60 2.57 11.41 6.54
N PRO A 61 2.41 10.13 6.19
CA PRO A 61 2.82 9.04 7.07
C PRO A 61 4.35 9.02 7.21
N THR A 62 4.83 8.60 8.37
CA THR A 62 6.27 8.46 8.64
C THR A 62 6.77 7.03 8.47
N SER A 63 5.86 6.07 8.53
CA SER A 63 6.16 4.64 8.38
C SER A 63 5.15 3.99 7.46
N ALA A 64 5.56 2.91 6.82
CA ALA A 64 4.69 2.09 5.97
C ALA A 64 4.81 0.62 6.36
N ALA A 65 3.69 -0.07 6.32
CA ALA A 65 3.60 -1.52 6.42
C ALA A 65 3.16 -2.05 5.07
N VAL A 66 4.02 -2.82 4.42
CA VAL A 66 3.74 -3.38 3.09
C VAL A 66 3.61 -4.89 3.21
N GLU A 67 2.57 -5.45 2.61
CA GLU A 67 2.35 -6.89 2.62
C GLU A 67 3.51 -7.59 1.91
N LYS A 68 4.04 -8.65 2.53
CA LYS A 68 5.07 -9.49 1.91
C LYS A 68 4.52 -10.18 0.69
N PHE A 69 5.33 -10.18 -0.36
CA PHE A 69 5.02 -10.88 -1.58
C PHE A 69 5.36 -12.36 -1.43
N PHE A 70 4.39 -13.23 -1.71
CA PHE A 70 4.61 -14.67 -1.81
C PHE A 70 4.54 -15.09 -3.27
N PHE A 71 5.50 -15.91 -3.70
CA PHE A 71 5.57 -16.43 -5.06
C PHE A 71 4.41 -17.39 -5.32
N TYR A 72 3.39 -16.91 -6.00
CA TYR A 72 2.38 -17.76 -6.59
C TYR A 72 2.69 -17.92 -8.07
N ARG A 73 2.69 -19.15 -8.56
CA ARG A 73 2.90 -19.45 -9.98
C ARG A 73 1.64 -19.09 -10.77
N SER A 74 1.43 -17.82 -11.02
CA SER A 74 0.33 -17.36 -11.86
C SER A 74 0.79 -16.24 -12.78
N SER A 75 0.06 -16.03 -13.88
CA SER A 75 0.35 -14.95 -14.82
C SER A 75 0.24 -13.56 -14.18
N THR A 76 -0.48 -13.44 -13.07
CA THR A 76 -0.65 -12.17 -12.34
C THR A 76 0.56 -11.82 -11.46
N THR A 77 1.45 -12.78 -11.21
CA THR A 77 2.62 -12.59 -10.35
C THR A 77 3.53 -11.46 -10.82
N ILE A 78 3.81 -11.39 -12.13
CA ILE A 78 4.70 -10.37 -12.70
C ILE A 78 4.10 -8.99 -12.50
N SER A 79 2.82 -8.81 -12.77
CA SER A 79 2.12 -7.52 -12.60
C SER A 79 2.15 -7.06 -11.15
N VAL A 80 1.97 -7.96 -10.20
CA VAL A 80 2.03 -7.63 -8.76
C VAL A 80 3.44 -7.21 -8.36
N VAL A 81 4.47 -7.90 -8.85
CA VAL A 81 5.87 -7.55 -8.58
C VAL A 81 6.21 -6.15 -9.11
N GLN A 82 5.75 -5.83 -10.32
CA GLN A 82 5.96 -4.52 -10.91
C GLN A 82 5.28 -3.41 -10.11
N ALA A 83 4.02 -3.63 -9.72
CA ALA A 83 3.28 -2.69 -8.88
C ALA A 83 3.98 -2.48 -7.54
N ARG A 84 4.44 -3.56 -6.92
CA ARG A 84 5.18 -3.51 -5.66
C ARG A 84 6.46 -2.69 -5.81
N GLY A 85 7.19 -2.86 -6.93
CA GLY A 85 8.39 -2.08 -7.21
C GLY A 85 8.11 -0.58 -7.26
N VAL A 86 7.04 -0.17 -7.92
CA VAL A 86 6.60 1.23 -7.97
C VAL A 86 6.28 1.76 -6.58
N ILE A 87 5.53 0.99 -5.79
CA ILE A 87 5.16 1.35 -4.42
C ILE A 87 6.40 1.56 -3.56
N MET A 88 7.34 0.61 -3.60
CA MET A 88 8.57 0.70 -2.82
C MET A 88 9.41 1.91 -3.23
N MET A 89 9.46 2.23 -4.51
CA MET A 89 10.16 3.40 -5.02
C MET A 89 9.54 4.70 -4.51
N VAL A 90 8.22 4.80 -4.51
CA VAL A 90 7.52 5.97 -3.97
C VAL A 90 7.85 6.16 -2.49
N LEU A 91 7.76 5.09 -1.70
CA LEU A 91 8.03 5.13 -0.27
C LEU A 91 9.48 5.55 0.00
N ALA A 92 10.42 5.00 -0.74
CA ALA A 92 11.83 5.36 -0.62
C ALA A 92 12.07 6.83 -0.98
N SER A 93 11.44 7.33 -2.04
CA SER A 93 11.58 8.73 -2.47
C SER A 93 11.06 9.71 -1.42
N LYS A 94 10.12 9.29 -0.59
CA LYS A 94 9.55 10.09 0.51
C LYS A 94 10.26 9.85 1.83
N LYS A 95 11.30 9.02 1.86
CA LYS A 95 12.08 8.65 3.06
C LYS A 95 11.21 8.04 4.17
N ILE A 96 10.21 7.28 3.76
CA ILE A 96 9.31 6.58 4.68
C ILE A 96 9.96 5.27 5.10
N HIS A 97 9.99 4.97 6.40
CA HIS A 97 10.48 3.69 6.90
C HIS A 97 9.50 2.57 6.53
N VAL A 98 10.00 1.54 5.85
CA VAL A 98 9.18 0.44 5.37
C VAL A 98 9.41 -0.82 6.19
N SER A 99 8.32 -1.43 6.68
CA SER A 99 8.31 -2.76 7.29
C SER A 99 7.45 -3.68 6.45
N GLU A 100 7.90 -4.93 6.29
CA GLU A 100 7.14 -5.93 5.56
C GLU A 100 6.42 -6.85 6.53
N TYR A 101 5.16 -7.16 6.23
CA TYR A 101 4.30 -8.02 7.05
C TYR A 101 3.69 -9.11 6.20
N SER A 102 3.43 -10.28 6.81
CA SER A 102 2.69 -11.35 6.16
C SER A 102 1.22 -10.90 5.94
N PRO A 103 0.53 -11.46 4.94
CA PRO A 103 -0.89 -11.14 4.73
C PRO A 103 -1.74 -11.32 5.98
N ALA A 104 -1.49 -12.37 6.75
CA ALA A 104 -2.20 -12.64 7.99
C ALA A 104 -1.98 -11.55 9.04
N GLN A 105 -0.74 -11.04 9.16
CA GLN A 105 -0.41 -9.98 10.11
C GLN A 105 -1.10 -8.66 9.75
N ILE A 106 -1.12 -8.30 8.46
CA ILE A 106 -1.79 -7.08 7.99
C ILE A 106 -3.29 -7.17 8.21
N LYS A 107 -3.91 -8.28 7.83
CA LYS A 107 -5.35 -8.50 8.01
C LYS A 107 -5.75 -8.44 9.47
N LEU A 108 -4.96 -9.06 10.35
CA LEU A 108 -5.21 -9.03 11.79
C LEU A 108 -5.14 -7.60 12.33
N THR A 109 -4.12 -6.85 11.95
CA THR A 109 -3.93 -5.46 12.38
C THR A 109 -5.10 -4.59 11.91
N LEU A 110 -5.50 -4.68 10.64
CA LEU A 110 -6.62 -3.93 10.09
C LEU A 110 -7.95 -4.31 10.74
N SER A 111 -8.17 -5.59 11.04
CA SER A 111 -9.41 -6.04 11.70
C SER A 111 -9.52 -5.52 13.12
N LEU A 112 -8.42 -5.42 13.84
CA LEU A 112 -8.38 -4.87 15.20
C LEU A 112 -8.68 -3.37 15.23
N ILE A 113 -8.41 -2.67 14.14
CA ILE A 113 -8.65 -1.23 14.01
C ILE A 113 -10.11 -0.94 13.68
N HIS A 114 -10.77 -1.85 12.94
CA HIS A 114 -12.18 -1.71 12.57
C HIS A 114 -13.17 -2.03 13.68
N ILE A 115 -12.68 -2.48 14.78
CA ILE A 115 -13.48 -2.74 15.97
C ILE A 115 -13.43 -1.50 16.88
#